data_daddf08c847daff4d52975cd89468ce0
#
_entry.id   daddf08c847daff4d52975cd89468ce0
#
_cell.length_a   1.000
_cell.length_b   1.000
_cell.length_c   1.000
_cell.angle_alpha   90.00
_cell.angle_beta   90.00
_cell.angle_gamma   90.00
#
_symmetry.space_group_name_H-M   'P 1'
#
loop_
_entity.id
_entity.type
_entity.pdbx_description
1 polymer ?
#
loop_
_entity_poly.entity_id
_entity_poly.type
_entity_poly.pdbx_seq_one_letter_code
_entity_poly.pdbx_strand_id
1 'polypeptide(L)'
;RVNGIWLRGGGDPTLVAEKFGLLVERMAQMGVRRIEGDLTVDRSYFDLPEGDPSAFDGRGSRPYNQLPDAAVAGYRSLSFEFVPDESSGTARIISMPPLSGLEVPSTIRLSRGSCGDWKSTIGYRLEHLSDGRLAARFEGSLPLSCGPKTFSVVSLSQNEYLERLFRWYWERDGRTWTGHVAEGRVPEGALKLAERESDALPVVTTLVN
;
A
#
# COMPACT_ATOMS: atom_id res chain seq x y z
N ARG A 1 -3.11 -17.92 -18.43
CA ARG A 1 -2.96 -18.55 -17.13
C ARG A 1 -1.49 -18.74 -16.82
N VAL A 2 -1.09 -18.44 -15.59
CA VAL A 2 0.27 -18.67 -15.04
C VAL A 2 0.16 -19.33 -13.67
N ASN A 3 1.18 -20.12 -13.28
CA ASN A 3 1.17 -20.88 -12.01
C ASN A 3 1.85 -20.14 -10.85
N GLY A 4 2.20 -18.92 -11.05
CA GLY A 4 2.84 -18.03 -10.08
C GLY A 4 3.52 -16.89 -10.81
N ILE A 5 3.90 -15.88 -10.09
CA ILE A 5 4.67 -14.76 -10.62
C ILE A 5 5.69 -14.31 -9.58
N TRP A 6 6.75 -13.69 -10.04
CA TRP A 6 7.78 -13.09 -9.18
C TRP A 6 7.86 -11.60 -9.43
N LEU A 7 7.90 -10.86 -8.35
CA LEU A 7 8.21 -9.42 -8.36
C LEU A 7 9.67 -9.26 -7.92
N ARG A 8 10.54 -8.89 -8.84
CA ARG A 8 11.92 -8.55 -8.52
C ARG A 8 12.03 -7.05 -8.30
N GLY A 9 12.35 -6.66 -7.09
CA GLY A 9 12.58 -5.27 -6.72
C GLY A 9 13.98 -4.81 -7.08
N GLY A 10 14.09 -3.60 -7.63
CA GLY A 10 15.36 -2.92 -7.91
C GLY A 10 15.65 -1.78 -6.94
N GLY A 11 14.87 -1.62 -5.87
CA GLY A 11 15.04 -0.50 -4.94
C GLY A 11 14.56 0.84 -5.47
N ASP A 12 13.55 0.85 -6.33
CA ASP A 12 13.00 2.08 -6.92
C ASP A 12 12.26 2.93 -5.85
N PRO A 13 12.82 4.08 -5.43
CA PRO A 13 12.14 4.95 -4.46
C PRO A 13 10.93 5.68 -5.04
N THR A 14 10.74 5.63 -6.35
CA THR A 14 9.61 6.29 -7.04
C THR A 14 8.47 5.34 -7.38
N LEU A 15 8.53 4.07 -6.95
CA LEU A 15 7.48 3.08 -7.16
C LEU A 15 6.29 3.36 -6.23
N VAL A 16 5.54 4.42 -6.52
CA VAL A 16 4.27 4.70 -5.85
C VAL A 16 3.20 3.69 -6.27
N ALA A 17 2.11 3.63 -5.51
CA ALA A 17 1.06 2.62 -5.72
C ALA A 17 0.47 2.66 -7.14
N GLU A 18 0.28 3.83 -7.71
CA GLU A 18 -0.24 4.03 -9.07
C GLU A 18 0.72 3.47 -10.14
N LYS A 19 2.02 3.70 -9.96
CA LYS A 19 3.05 3.16 -10.85
C LYS A 19 3.17 1.65 -10.76
N PHE A 20 3.01 1.10 -9.55
CA PHE A 20 2.86 -0.34 -9.36
C PHE A 20 1.62 -0.88 -10.08
N GLY A 21 0.49 -0.18 -9.99
CA GLY A 21 -0.72 -0.52 -10.73
C GLY A 21 -0.51 -0.56 -12.25
N LEU A 22 0.26 0.38 -12.80
CA LEU A 22 0.63 0.35 -14.23
C LEU A 22 1.51 -0.84 -14.59
N LEU A 23 2.41 -1.27 -13.70
CA LEU A 23 3.23 -2.47 -13.91
C LEU A 23 2.34 -3.73 -13.94
N VAL A 24 1.37 -3.83 -13.03
CA VAL A 24 0.38 -4.92 -13.00
C VAL A 24 -0.47 -4.93 -14.28
N GLU A 25 -0.88 -3.77 -14.75
CA GLU A 25 -1.67 -3.66 -15.99
C GLU A 25 -0.86 -4.07 -17.24
N ARG A 26 0.42 -3.73 -17.32
CA ARG A 26 1.29 -4.21 -18.41
C ARG A 26 1.35 -5.74 -18.46
N MET A 27 1.44 -6.41 -17.31
CA MET A 27 1.37 -7.87 -17.24
C MET A 27 0.03 -8.39 -17.78
N ALA A 28 -1.08 -7.73 -17.45
CA ALA A 28 -2.39 -8.08 -17.99
C ALA A 28 -2.46 -7.93 -19.52
N GLN A 29 -1.83 -6.90 -20.07
CA GLN A 29 -1.74 -6.67 -21.52
C GLN A 29 -0.93 -7.75 -22.25
N MET A 30 -0.01 -8.42 -21.55
CA MET A 30 0.67 -9.63 -22.09
C MET A 30 -0.23 -10.86 -22.15
N GLY A 31 -1.52 -10.72 -21.86
CA GLY A 31 -2.52 -11.78 -21.99
C GLY A 31 -2.73 -12.62 -20.73
N VAL A 32 -2.06 -12.30 -19.62
CA VAL A 32 -2.31 -12.98 -18.34
C VAL A 32 -3.70 -12.59 -17.83
N ARG A 33 -4.54 -13.57 -17.47
CA ARG A 33 -5.89 -13.36 -16.93
C ARG A 33 -6.13 -14.07 -15.60
N ARG A 34 -5.33 -15.10 -15.34
CA ARG A 34 -5.46 -15.94 -14.14
C ARG A 34 -4.10 -16.31 -13.60
N ILE A 35 -3.91 -16.11 -12.31
CA ILE A 35 -2.73 -16.50 -11.55
C ILE A 35 -3.18 -17.51 -10.50
N GLU A 36 -2.59 -18.72 -10.50
CA GLU A 36 -2.99 -19.83 -9.61
C GLU A 36 -1.96 -20.10 -8.49
N GLY A 37 -0.80 -19.52 -8.56
CA GLY A 37 0.23 -19.62 -7.52
C GLY A 37 0.51 -18.28 -6.88
N ASP A 38 1.59 -18.22 -6.10
CA ASP A 38 1.95 -17.06 -5.32
C ASP A 38 2.55 -15.92 -6.14
N LEU A 39 2.48 -14.72 -5.58
CA LEU A 39 3.33 -13.59 -5.92
C LEU A 39 4.56 -13.66 -5.02
N THR A 40 5.64 -14.23 -5.53
CA THR A 40 6.91 -14.34 -4.80
C THR A 40 7.72 -13.05 -4.98
N VAL A 41 8.13 -12.43 -3.88
CA VAL A 41 8.87 -11.17 -3.89
C VAL A 41 10.35 -11.42 -3.70
N ASP A 42 11.13 -11.03 -4.71
CA ASP A 42 12.58 -11.08 -4.67
C ASP A 42 13.13 -9.71 -4.22
N ARG A 43 13.63 -9.67 -2.99
CA ARG A 43 14.24 -8.49 -2.35
C ARG A 43 15.75 -8.53 -2.35
N SER A 44 16.36 -9.50 -3.01
CA SER A 44 17.79 -9.77 -2.95
C SER A 44 18.68 -8.69 -3.58
N TYR A 45 18.09 -7.62 -4.11
CA TYR A 45 18.83 -6.46 -4.61
C TYR A 45 19.58 -5.72 -3.49
N PHE A 46 19.02 -5.71 -2.27
CA PHE A 46 19.68 -5.18 -1.09
C PHE A 46 20.12 -6.33 -0.17
N ASP A 47 21.31 -6.20 0.37
CA ASP A 47 21.81 -7.01 1.50
C ASP A 47 21.75 -6.13 2.76
N LEU A 48 20.65 -6.19 3.47
CA LEU A 48 20.37 -5.31 4.59
C LEU A 48 20.32 -6.12 5.89
N PRO A 49 20.93 -5.62 6.98
CA PRO A 49 20.73 -6.21 8.29
C PRO A 49 19.28 -6.04 8.76
N GLU A 50 18.86 -6.92 9.66
CA GLU A 50 17.61 -6.70 10.38
C GLU A 50 17.64 -5.37 11.12
N GLY A 51 16.53 -4.66 11.13
CA GLY A 51 16.42 -3.35 11.76
C GLY A 51 15.07 -3.17 12.44
N ASP A 52 15.02 -2.21 13.36
CA ASP A 52 13.80 -1.80 14.05
C ASP A 52 13.37 -0.42 13.55
N PRO A 53 12.18 -0.30 12.89
CA PRO A 53 11.67 1.00 12.46
C PRO A 53 11.46 1.99 13.61
N SER A 54 11.35 1.52 14.85
CA SER A 54 11.16 2.39 16.03
C SER A 54 12.47 2.93 16.61
N ALA A 55 13.62 2.42 16.16
CA ALA A 55 14.94 2.72 16.77
C ALA A 55 15.30 4.21 16.72
N PHE A 56 14.80 4.99 15.76
CA PHE A 56 15.15 6.40 15.60
C PHE A 56 14.42 7.30 16.59
N ASP A 57 13.09 7.20 16.72
CA ASP A 57 12.25 8.11 17.51
C ASP A 57 11.11 7.42 18.26
N GLY A 58 11.10 6.10 18.36
CA GLY A 58 10.04 5.30 18.98
C GLY A 58 8.74 5.24 18.18
N ARG A 59 8.72 5.73 16.93
CA ARG A 59 7.51 5.86 16.10
C ARG A 59 7.54 4.98 14.86
N GLY A 60 7.69 3.67 15.05
CA GLY A 60 7.84 2.69 13.97
C GLY A 60 6.69 2.66 12.94
N SER A 61 5.51 3.19 13.27
CA SER A 61 4.38 3.32 12.32
C SER A 61 4.46 4.54 11.39
N ARG A 62 5.47 5.39 11.55
CA ARG A 62 5.64 6.55 10.66
C ARG A 62 6.25 6.12 9.33
N PRO A 63 5.75 6.64 8.18
CA PRO A 63 6.28 6.27 6.87
C PRO A 63 7.79 6.52 6.70
N TYR A 64 8.33 7.58 7.30
CA TYR A 64 9.75 7.93 7.20
C TYR A 64 10.69 7.05 8.03
N ASN A 65 10.16 6.24 8.96
CA ASN A 65 10.93 5.30 9.76
C ASN A 65 10.97 3.89 9.16
N GLN A 66 10.33 3.68 8.01
CA GLN A 66 10.32 2.35 7.40
C GLN A 66 11.71 1.98 6.91
N LEU A 67 12.07 0.70 7.11
CA LEU A 67 13.34 0.16 6.65
C LEU A 67 13.37 0.12 5.12
N PRO A 68 14.55 0.29 4.50
CA PRO A 68 14.71 0.11 3.07
C PRO A 68 14.23 -1.27 2.63
N ASP A 69 13.60 -1.33 1.46
CA ASP A 69 13.10 -2.56 0.86
C ASP A 69 13.26 -2.46 -0.66
N ALA A 70 13.84 -3.47 -1.27
CA ALA A 70 14.09 -3.49 -2.71
C ALA A 70 12.78 -3.53 -3.54
N ALA A 71 11.68 -3.99 -2.96
CA ALA A 71 10.40 -4.20 -3.65
C ALA A 71 9.23 -3.43 -3.00
N VAL A 72 9.52 -2.33 -2.29
CA VAL A 72 8.45 -1.53 -1.67
C VAL A 72 7.63 -0.79 -2.73
N ALA A 73 6.30 -0.89 -2.63
CA ALA A 73 5.37 -0.09 -3.41
C ALA A 73 4.65 0.90 -2.49
N GLY A 74 4.57 2.18 -2.89
CA GLY A 74 3.83 3.21 -2.15
C GLY A 74 4.29 3.43 -0.72
N TYR A 75 5.55 3.16 -0.38
CA TYR A 75 6.13 3.27 0.98
C TYR A 75 5.35 2.49 2.05
N ARG A 76 4.53 1.50 1.69
CA ARG A 76 3.55 0.81 2.55
C ARG A 76 2.59 1.75 3.28
N SER A 77 2.49 2.98 2.85
CA SER A 77 1.73 4.02 3.53
C SER A 77 0.26 3.94 3.15
N LEU A 78 -0.61 3.92 4.16
CA LEU A 78 -2.02 4.24 4.03
C LEU A 78 -2.21 5.72 4.36
N SER A 79 -2.77 6.46 3.44
CA SER A 79 -3.13 7.86 3.64
C SER A 79 -4.65 8.00 3.64
N PHE A 80 -5.16 8.76 4.59
CA PHE A 80 -6.57 9.09 4.70
C PHE A 80 -6.71 10.60 4.58
N GLU A 81 -7.37 11.04 3.51
CA GLU A 81 -7.68 12.44 3.31
C GLU A 81 -9.04 12.75 3.95
N PHE A 82 -9.06 13.74 4.81
CA PHE A 82 -10.26 14.29 5.43
C PHE A 82 -10.67 15.56 4.68
N VAL A 83 -11.80 15.52 4.00
CA VAL A 83 -12.34 16.66 3.24
C VAL A 83 -13.57 17.20 3.97
N PRO A 84 -13.46 18.37 4.65
CA PRO A 84 -14.57 18.96 5.40
C PRO A 84 -15.75 19.32 4.50
N ASP A 85 -16.95 19.03 4.98
CA ASP A 85 -18.21 19.51 4.47
C ASP A 85 -19.00 20.16 5.62
N GLU A 86 -18.97 21.48 5.67
CA GLU A 86 -19.59 22.26 6.72
C GLU A 86 -21.12 22.05 6.74
N SER A 87 -21.72 21.87 5.58
CA SER A 87 -23.18 21.72 5.46
C SER A 87 -23.70 20.45 6.14
N SER A 88 -22.93 19.39 6.10
CA SER A 88 -23.24 18.11 6.78
C SER A 88 -22.68 18.01 8.20
N GLY A 89 -21.79 18.95 8.61
CA GLY A 89 -21.09 18.87 9.89
C GLY A 89 -20.09 17.72 9.99
N THR A 90 -19.65 17.18 8.85
CA THR A 90 -18.73 16.04 8.76
C THR A 90 -17.58 16.30 7.79
N ALA A 91 -16.49 15.55 7.93
CA ALA A 91 -15.46 15.45 6.90
C ALA A 91 -15.54 14.07 6.24
N ARG A 92 -15.52 14.05 4.91
CA ARG A 92 -15.42 12.80 4.14
C ARG A 92 -14.03 12.21 4.29
N ILE A 93 -13.95 10.89 4.40
CA ILE A 93 -12.67 10.16 4.49
C ILE A 93 -12.43 9.44 3.18
N ILE A 94 -11.28 9.70 2.56
CA ILE A 94 -10.83 9.07 1.32
C ILE A 94 -9.52 8.36 1.61
N SER A 95 -9.44 7.04 1.37
CA SER A 95 -8.21 6.28 1.55
C SER A 95 -7.41 6.19 0.26
N MET A 96 -6.08 6.32 0.36
CA MET A 96 -5.13 6.16 -0.73
C MET A 96 -3.85 5.45 -0.26
N PRO A 97 -3.33 4.47 -1.02
CA PRO A 97 -4.01 3.84 -2.15
C PRO A 97 -5.21 3.00 -1.71
N PRO A 98 -6.08 2.62 -2.64
CA PRO A 98 -7.10 1.62 -2.34
C PRO A 98 -6.44 0.26 -2.12
N LEU A 99 -6.90 -0.48 -1.11
CA LEU A 99 -6.45 -1.84 -0.82
C LEU A 99 -7.63 -2.81 -0.85
N SER A 100 -7.42 -4.00 -1.39
CA SER A 100 -8.44 -5.05 -1.40
C SER A 100 -8.85 -5.42 0.03
N GLY A 101 -10.16 -5.44 0.28
CA GLY A 101 -10.74 -5.80 1.57
C GLY A 101 -10.55 -4.75 2.68
N LEU A 102 -10.13 -3.52 2.37
CA LEU A 102 -10.07 -2.43 3.34
C LEU A 102 -11.40 -1.68 3.40
N GLU A 103 -12.05 -1.73 4.56
CA GLU A 103 -13.20 -0.90 4.89
C GLU A 103 -12.76 0.39 5.58
N VAL A 104 -13.29 1.52 5.09
CA VAL A 104 -13.04 2.85 5.66
C VAL A 104 -14.39 3.51 5.94
N PRO A 105 -14.62 4.10 7.13
CA PRO A 105 -15.83 4.87 7.36
C PRO A 105 -15.90 6.04 6.38
N SER A 106 -17.08 6.37 5.90
CA SER A 106 -17.28 7.42 4.90
C SER A 106 -17.00 8.82 5.44
N THR A 107 -17.17 9.03 6.75
CA THR A 107 -17.06 10.35 7.37
C THR A 107 -16.56 10.29 8.81
N ILE A 108 -16.05 11.44 9.28
CA ILE A 108 -15.80 11.77 10.70
C ILE A 108 -16.47 13.10 11.02
N ARG A 109 -16.84 13.31 12.28
CA ARG A 109 -17.47 14.56 12.72
C ARG A 109 -16.53 15.76 12.59
N LEU A 110 -17.08 16.93 12.30
CA LEU A 110 -16.38 18.20 12.44
C LEU A 110 -16.57 18.75 13.86
N SER A 111 -15.57 19.48 14.32
CA SER A 111 -15.64 20.24 15.57
C SER A 111 -15.32 21.72 15.32
N ARG A 112 -15.67 22.56 16.30
CA ARG A 112 -15.31 23.98 16.35
C ARG A 112 -13.98 24.12 17.09
N GLY A 113 -13.25 25.20 16.82
CA GLY A 113 -11.99 25.52 17.48
C GLY A 113 -10.83 25.71 16.50
N SER A 114 -9.65 25.97 17.04
CA SER A 114 -8.42 26.14 16.25
C SER A 114 -7.93 24.79 15.71
N CYS A 115 -7.27 24.79 14.57
CA CYS A 115 -6.71 23.57 13.97
C CYS A 115 -5.63 22.96 14.88
N GLY A 116 -4.69 23.73 15.38
CA GLY A 116 -3.66 23.28 16.33
C GLY A 116 -3.05 21.94 15.98
N ASP A 117 -2.88 21.09 17.00
CA ASP A 117 -2.45 19.70 16.82
C ASP A 117 -3.66 18.80 16.50
N TRP A 118 -4.23 18.99 15.33
CA TRP A 118 -5.41 18.24 14.87
C TRP A 118 -5.21 16.72 14.88
N LYS A 119 -3.96 16.23 14.74
CA LYS A 119 -3.69 14.79 14.74
C LYS A 119 -3.98 14.15 16.09
N SER A 120 -3.83 14.90 17.18
CA SER A 120 -4.16 14.43 18.54
C SER A 120 -5.67 14.35 18.81
N THR A 121 -6.50 15.00 17.97
CA THR A 121 -7.97 14.96 18.10
C THR A 121 -8.60 13.78 17.36
N ILE A 122 -7.81 13.02 16.60
CA ILE A 122 -8.27 11.88 15.80
C ILE A 122 -7.54 10.62 16.27
N GLY A 123 -8.28 9.69 16.87
CA GLY A 123 -7.81 8.34 17.14
C GLY A 123 -7.90 7.49 15.87
N TYR A 124 -6.90 6.65 15.63
CA TYR A 124 -6.87 5.70 14.53
C TYR A 124 -6.48 4.31 15.03
N ARG A 125 -7.18 3.29 14.55
CA ARG A 125 -6.78 1.89 14.66
C ARG A 125 -7.16 1.12 13.40
N LEU A 126 -6.39 0.08 13.10
CA LEU A 126 -6.67 -0.88 12.04
C LEU A 126 -6.99 -2.23 12.66
N GLU A 127 -8.13 -2.78 12.30
CA GLU A 127 -8.64 -4.06 12.84
C GLU A 127 -8.62 -5.11 11.73
N HIS A 128 -8.13 -6.33 12.05
CA HIS A 128 -8.30 -7.50 11.20
C HIS A 128 -9.62 -8.16 11.57
N LEU A 129 -10.51 -8.26 10.60
CA LEU A 129 -11.82 -8.90 10.78
C LEU A 129 -11.72 -10.42 10.59
N SER A 130 -12.68 -11.16 11.16
CA SER A 130 -12.71 -12.62 11.11
C SER A 130 -12.85 -13.22 9.71
N ASP A 131 -13.31 -12.43 8.74
CA ASP A 131 -13.43 -12.80 7.32
C ASP A 131 -12.20 -12.40 6.47
N GLY A 132 -11.11 -11.98 7.13
CA GLY A 132 -9.86 -11.58 6.49
C GLY A 132 -9.84 -10.15 5.92
N ARG A 133 -10.94 -9.40 6.02
CA ARG A 133 -10.97 -7.97 5.69
C ARG A 133 -10.29 -7.13 6.75
N LEU A 134 -10.00 -5.90 6.40
CA LEU A 134 -9.49 -4.87 7.31
C LEU A 134 -10.56 -3.81 7.55
N ALA A 135 -10.60 -3.24 8.74
CA ALA A 135 -11.42 -2.08 9.04
C ALA A 135 -10.57 -0.97 9.65
N ALA A 136 -10.45 0.16 8.95
CA ALA A 136 -9.94 1.38 9.54
C ALA A 136 -11.01 1.99 10.44
N ARG A 137 -10.65 2.30 11.67
CA ARG A 137 -11.54 2.95 12.65
C ARG A 137 -10.98 4.31 13.00
N PHE A 138 -11.86 5.30 12.96
CA PHE A 138 -11.53 6.67 13.36
C PHE A 138 -12.45 7.11 14.49
N GLU A 139 -11.87 7.71 15.51
CA GLU A 139 -12.58 8.28 16.65
C GLU A 139 -12.20 9.74 16.81
N GLY A 140 -13.09 10.55 17.42
CA GLY A 140 -12.86 11.98 17.62
C GLY A 140 -13.48 12.85 16.54
N SER A 141 -12.83 13.97 16.21
CA SER A 141 -13.34 14.95 15.27
C SER A 141 -12.23 15.80 14.65
N LEU A 142 -12.48 16.29 13.44
CA LEU A 142 -11.58 17.23 12.77
C LEU A 142 -12.07 18.67 13.00
N PRO A 143 -11.24 19.60 13.51
CA PRO A 143 -11.60 21.01 13.56
C PRO A 143 -11.86 21.56 12.14
N LEU A 144 -13.01 22.20 11.91
CA LEU A 144 -13.38 22.76 10.62
C LEU A 144 -12.32 23.76 10.11
N SER A 145 -11.72 24.54 11.02
CA SER A 145 -10.67 25.51 10.70
C SER A 145 -9.41 24.90 10.08
N CYS A 146 -9.24 23.57 10.15
CA CYS A 146 -8.11 22.87 9.53
C CYS A 146 -8.17 22.88 8.01
N GLY A 147 -9.38 22.95 7.42
CA GLY A 147 -9.55 22.60 6.01
C GLY A 147 -9.21 21.12 5.72
N PRO A 148 -8.97 20.74 4.45
CA PRO A 148 -8.56 19.40 4.10
C PRO A 148 -7.24 19.00 4.77
N LYS A 149 -7.17 17.76 5.27
CA LYS A 149 -5.99 17.21 5.95
C LYS A 149 -5.73 15.77 5.54
N THR A 150 -4.46 15.41 5.50
CA THR A 150 -4.03 14.03 5.22
C THR A 150 -3.36 13.43 6.45
N PHE A 151 -3.82 12.25 6.84
CA PHE A 151 -3.23 11.41 7.88
C PHE A 151 -2.60 10.18 7.22
N SER A 152 -1.29 10.02 7.35
CA SER A 152 -0.56 8.89 6.76
C SER A 152 0.05 8.02 7.85
N VAL A 153 -0.06 6.72 7.69
CA VAL A 153 0.39 5.71 8.65
C VAL A 153 0.85 4.44 7.95
N VAL A 154 1.79 3.73 8.56
CA VAL A 154 2.16 2.36 8.20
C VAL A 154 1.62 1.43 9.26
N SER A 155 0.68 0.57 8.90
CA SER A 155 -0.04 -0.33 9.82
C SER A 155 0.01 -1.79 9.40
N LEU A 156 0.51 -2.09 8.20
CA LEU A 156 0.56 -3.44 7.65
C LEU A 156 1.99 -3.91 7.47
N SER A 157 2.20 -5.23 7.51
CA SER A 157 3.46 -5.81 7.07
C SER A 157 3.70 -5.55 5.57
N GLN A 158 4.95 -5.72 5.12
CA GLN A 158 5.31 -5.53 3.71
C GLN A 158 4.51 -6.44 2.79
N ASN A 159 4.41 -7.71 3.16
CA ASN A 159 3.73 -8.71 2.35
C ASN A 159 2.22 -8.50 2.33
N GLU A 160 1.61 -8.19 3.47
CA GLU A 160 0.17 -7.95 3.53
C GLU A 160 -0.24 -6.70 2.75
N TYR A 161 0.52 -5.61 2.89
CA TYR A 161 0.27 -4.41 2.10
C TYR A 161 0.37 -4.68 0.60
N LEU A 162 1.44 -5.35 0.17
CA LEU A 162 1.66 -5.67 -1.24
C LEU A 162 0.58 -6.62 -1.78
N GLU A 163 0.17 -7.62 -0.99
CA GLU A 163 -0.90 -8.55 -1.37
C GLU A 163 -2.21 -7.81 -1.63
N ARG A 164 -2.64 -6.94 -0.71
CA ARG A 164 -3.87 -6.18 -0.83
C ARG A 164 -3.82 -5.17 -1.97
N LEU A 165 -2.67 -4.53 -2.17
CA LEU A 165 -2.46 -3.61 -3.28
C LEU A 165 -2.49 -4.34 -4.63
N PHE A 166 -1.80 -5.48 -4.73
CA PHE A 166 -1.79 -6.29 -5.94
C PHE A 166 -3.20 -6.81 -6.28
N ARG A 167 -3.94 -7.37 -5.29
CA ARG A 167 -5.32 -7.81 -5.49
C ARG A 167 -6.19 -6.69 -6.00
N TRP A 168 -6.11 -5.51 -5.43
CA TRP A 168 -6.89 -4.36 -5.89
C TRP A 168 -6.67 -4.07 -7.38
N TYR A 169 -5.42 -3.98 -7.81
CA TYR A 169 -5.12 -3.69 -9.22
C TYR A 169 -5.38 -4.88 -10.15
N TRP A 170 -5.20 -6.10 -9.67
CA TRP A 170 -5.36 -7.29 -10.49
C TRP A 170 -6.83 -7.68 -10.68
N GLU A 171 -7.61 -7.74 -9.61
CA GLU A 171 -8.94 -8.37 -9.62
C GLU A 171 -10.06 -7.44 -10.09
N ARG A 172 -9.84 -6.13 -10.12
CA ARG A 172 -10.86 -5.13 -10.46
C ARG A 172 -11.52 -5.31 -11.84
N ASP A 173 -10.83 -5.93 -12.79
CA ASP A 173 -11.33 -6.14 -14.16
C ASP A 173 -11.70 -7.63 -14.41
N GLY A 174 -12.10 -8.36 -13.36
CA GLY A 174 -12.53 -9.76 -13.45
C GLY A 174 -11.39 -10.77 -13.62
N ARG A 175 -10.15 -10.33 -13.47
CA ARG A 175 -8.99 -11.23 -13.38
C ARG A 175 -9.00 -11.95 -12.03
N THR A 176 -8.35 -13.11 -11.93
CA THR A 176 -8.37 -13.93 -10.72
C THR A 176 -6.96 -14.27 -10.24
N TRP A 177 -6.79 -14.28 -8.94
CA TRP A 177 -5.59 -14.74 -8.26
C TRP A 177 -5.95 -15.54 -7.01
N THR A 178 -5.41 -16.76 -6.90
CA THR A 178 -5.72 -17.67 -5.78
C THR A 178 -4.55 -17.87 -4.83
N GLY A 179 -3.38 -17.28 -5.10
CA GLY A 179 -2.20 -17.34 -4.23
C GLY A 179 -2.13 -16.23 -3.19
N HIS A 180 -0.99 -16.16 -2.53
CA HIS A 180 -0.61 -15.16 -1.53
C HIS A 180 0.73 -14.52 -1.89
N VAL A 181 1.16 -13.52 -1.12
CA VAL A 181 2.52 -12.98 -1.22
C VAL A 181 3.47 -13.85 -0.42
N ALA A 182 4.51 -14.34 -1.08
CA ALA A 182 5.61 -15.09 -0.49
C ALA A 182 6.95 -14.39 -0.74
N GLU A 183 8.01 -14.82 -0.07
CA GLU A 183 9.36 -14.33 -0.30
C GLU A 183 10.22 -15.40 -0.96
N GLY A 184 11.09 -14.99 -1.89
CA GLY A 184 11.97 -15.91 -2.58
C GLY A 184 12.72 -15.24 -3.71
N ARG A 185 13.66 -15.95 -4.31
CA ARG A 185 14.43 -15.47 -5.46
C ARG A 185 13.76 -15.85 -6.77
N VAL A 186 13.89 -14.97 -7.75
CA VAL A 186 13.47 -15.27 -9.13
C VAL A 186 14.27 -16.46 -9.63
N PRO A 187 13.59 -17.52 -10.17
CA PRO A 187 14.29 -18.68 -10.73
C PRO A 187 15.02 -18.32 -12.03
N GLU A 188 16.07 -19.10 -12.34
CA GLU A 188 16.73 -19.00 -13.64
C GLU A 188 15.76 -19.33 -14.78
N GLY A 189 15.85 -18.55 -15.87
CA GLY A 189 15.01 -18.77 -17.05
C GLY A 189 13.59 -18.22 -16.93
N ALA A 190 13.25 -17.51 -15.86
CA ALA A 190 11.95 -16.88 -15.73
C ALA A 190 11.67 -15.89 -16.88
N LEU A 191 10.46 -15.94 -17.42
CA LEU A 191 10.05 -15.09 -18.53
C LEU A 191 9.56 -13.72 -18.04
N LYS A 192 10.13 -12.65 -18.60
CA LYS A 192 9.70 -11.29 -18.26
C LYS A 192 8.29 -11.01 -18.79
N LEU A 193 7.39 -10.65 -17.89
CA LEU A 193 6.01 -10.25 -18.18
C LEU A 193 5.85 -8.73 -18.25
N ALA A 194 6.50 -8.01 -17.37
CA ALA A 194 6.45 -6.55 -17.34
C ALA A 194 7.68 -6.01 -16.63
N GLU A 195 8.06 -4.77 -16.95
CA GLU A 195 9.11 -4.06 -16.24
C GLU A 195 8.82 -2.57 -16.16
N ARG A 196 9.42 -1.93 -15.17
CA ARG A 196 9.42 -0.50 -14.98
C ARG A 196 10.81 -0.04 -14.55
N GLU A 197 11.38 0.89 -15.30
CA GLU A 197 12.56 1.64 -14.89
C GLU A 197 12.16 2.78 -13.94
N SER A 198 12.98 3.01 -12.92
CA SER A 198 12.78 4.11 -11.99
C SER A 198 12.96 5.46 -12.67
N ASP A 199 12.18 6.46 -12.25
CA ASP A 199 12.34 7.84 -12.72
C ASP A 199 13.51 8.58 -12.04
N ALA A 200 14.09 8.00 -11.00
CA ALA A 200 15.12 8.64 -10.18
C ALA A 200 16.49 7.95 -10.21
N LEU A 201 16.52 6.64 -10.42
CA LEU A 201 17.72 5.82 -10.34
C LEU A 201 17.78 4.84 -11.53
N PRO A 202 18.96 4.38 -11.97
CA PRO A 202 19.08 3.38 -13.03
C PRO A 202 18.76 1.97 -12.50
N VAL A 203 17.59 1.79 -11.92
CA VAL A 203 17.11 0.52 -11.35
C VAL A 203 15.77 0.12 -11.97
N VAL A 204 15.53 -1.18 -12.05
CA VAL A 204 14.35 -1.75 -12.70
C VAL A 204 13.58 -2.65 -11.75
N THR A 205 12.26 -2.51 -11.72
CA THR A 205 11.34 -3.44 -11.08
C THR A 205 10.69 -4.31 -12.15
N THR A 206 10.70 -5.63 -12.00
CA THR A 206 10.19 -6.59 -12.98
C THR A 206 9.17 -7.55 -12.39
N LEU A 207 8.15 -7.89 -13.21
CA LEU A 207 7.28 -9.03 -13.02
C LEU A 207 7.66 -10.13 -14.02
N VAL A 208 7.88 -11.35 -13.54
CA VAL A 208 8.26 -12.51 -14.36
C VAL A 208 7.42 -13.74 -13.97
N ASN A 209 7.41 -14.72 -14.87
CA ASN A 209 6.78 -16.03 -14.65
C ASN A 209 7.74 -17.15 -15.00
#